data_9e8d26a52c34c757c232ce59725a0ed7
#
_entry.id   9e8d26a52c34c757c232ce59725a0ed7
#
_cell.length_a   1.000
_cell.length_b   1.000
_cell.length_c   1.000
_cell.angle_alpha   90.00
_cell.angle_beta   90.00
_cell.angle_gamma   90.00
#
_symmetry.space_group_name_H-M   'P 1'
#
loop_
_entity.id
_entity.type
_entity.pdbx_description
1 polymer ?
#
loop_
_entity_poly.entity_id
_entity_poly.type
_entity_poly.pdbx_seq_one_letter_code
_entity_poly.pdbx_strand_id
1 'polypeptide(L)'
;MTSPTFELVIGEGCDTSVAEGVRSALGAHVPERAVHEVGQADIVVAVGGDGTIMRVARQVLDAGASSRILGVSGGRLGFLAAFEVEELPLYLGAIRAGTLSIENRHALHWRLLRDGQEAATGCAVNDVVLAAGQPFRAIELEGEVDGGAIPRFLGDGLIVATSAGSTAHAASAGGPIVAPGLEATILVPLAAHSLAWRPLVLPAEASVALNVHHANEGSSLVQDGRLAERLQAGDRVEVASHFQTLRFLRHPERPFGATLAAKLGWAAPPSWRRPGDDA
;
A
#
# COMPACT_ATOMS: atom_id res chain seq x y z
N MET A 1 -32.80 -5.59 6.18
CA MET A 1 -31.40 -5.78 5.77
C MET A 1 -30.77 -6.74 6.77
N THR A 2 -30.12 -7.80 6.33
CA THR A 2 -29.38 -8.72 7.20
C THR A 2 -28.17 -7.99 7.78
N SER A 3 -27.85 -8.22 9.06
CA SER A 3 -26.64 -7.66 9.65
C SER A 3 -25.38 -8.14 8.91
N PRO A 4 -24.38 -7.29 8.69
CA PRO A 4 -23.16 -7.69 7.99
C PRO A 4 -22.42 -8.79 8.78
N THR A 5 -21.82 -9.70 8.05
CA THR A 5 -20.92 -10.73 8.58
C THR A 5 -19.52 -10.17 8.77
N PHE A 6 -18.80 -10.68 9.78
CA PHE A 6 -17.46 -10.24 10.12
C PHE A 6 -16.48 -11.40 10.10
N GLU A 7 -15.26 -11.12 9.71
CA GLU A 7 -14.06 -11.95 9.94
C GLU A 7 -13.02 -11.10 10.67
N LEU A 8 -12.24 -11.74 11.55
CA LEU A 8 -11.21 -11.08 12.34
C LEU A 8 -9.83 -11.64 11.95
N VAL A 9 -8.90 -10.76 11.67
CA VAL A 9 -7.48 -11.09 11.48
C VAL A 9 -6.66 -10.31 12.47
N ILE A 10 -5.90 -11.02 13.31
CA ILE A 10 -4.97 -10.42 14.26
C ILE A 10 -3.55 -10.56 13.74
N GLY A 11 -2.84 -9.45 13.66
CA GLY A 11 -1.44 -9.41 13.21
C GLY A 11 -0.50 -10.06 14.23
N GLU A 12 0.57 -10.65 13.73
CA GLU A 12 1.67 -11.15 14.56
C GLU A 12 2.25 -10.03 15.43
N GLY A 13 2.46 -10.31 16.72
CA GLY A 13 2.99 -9.35 17.69
C GLY A 13 1.97 -8.30 18.14
N CYS A 14 0.70 -8.46 17.82
CA CYS A 14 -0.37 -7.64 18.41
C CYS A 14 -0.46 -7.91 19.91
N ASP A 15 -0.64 -6.86 20.73
CA ASP A 15 -0.84 -6.99 22.16
C ASP A 15 -2.10 -7.83 22.45
N THR A 16 -2.00 -8.74 23.42
CA THR A 16 -3.10 -9.63 23.80
C THR A 16 -4.32 -8.83 24.26
N SER A 17 -4.11 -7.72 24.98
CA SER A 17 -5.18 -6.86 25.46
C SER A 17 -5.96 -6.19 24.33
N VAL A 18 -5.27 -5.76 23.28
CA VAL A 18 -5.89 -5.21 22.06
C VAL A 18 -6.72 -6.28 21.36
N ALA A 19 -6.15 -7.47 21.18
CA ALA A 19 -6.84 -8.58 20.54
C ALA A 19 -8.12 -8.98 21.30
N GLU A 20 -8.04 -9.06 22.64
CA GLU A 20 -9.19 -9.36 23.52
C GLU A 20 -10.22 -8.24 23.47
N GLY A 21 -9.81 -6.97 23.47
CA GLY A 21 -10.70 -5.83 23.35
C GLY A 21 -11.50 -5.87 22.05
N VAL A 22 -10.85 -6.18 20.92
CA VAL A 22 -11.53 -6.32 19.63
C VAL A 22 -12.51 -7.50 19.64
N ARG A 23 -12.10 -8.67 20.15
CA ARG A 23 -13.01 -9.83 20.29
C ARG A 23 -14.23 -9.50 21.14
N SER A 24 -14.02 -8.81 22.26
CA SER A 24 -15.10 -8.38 23.16
C SER A 24 -16.05 -7.41 22.45
N ALA A 25 -15.54 -6.43 21.71
CA ALA A 25 -16.35 -5.45 20.98
C ALA A 25 -17.18 -6.10 19.87
N LEU A 26 -16.59 -7.01 19.10
CA LEU A 26 -17.27 -7.65 17.96
C LEU A 26 -18.26 -8.73 18.41
N GLY A 27 -18.02 -9.39 19.55
CA GLY A 27 -18.80 -10.50 20.08
C GLY A 27 -18.19 -11.86 19.78
N ALA A 28 -18.54 -12.86 20.63
CA ALA A 28 -17.90 -14.18 20.70
C ALA A 28 -18.05 -15.07 19.44
N HIS A 29 -18.87 -14.69 18.48
CA HIS A 29 -19.16 -15.50 17.29
C HIS A 29 -18.44 -15.04 16.01
N VAL A 30 -17.57 -14.03 16.09
CA VAL A 30 -16.80 -13.58 14.92
C VAL A 30 -15.61 -14.54 14.72
N PRO A 31 -15.53 -15.24 13.57
CA PRO A 31 -14.44 -16.17 13.33
C PRO A 31 -13.13 -15.41 13.16
N GLU A 32 -12.11 -15.86 13.86
CA GLU A 32 -10.73 -15.44 13.62
C GLU A 32 -10.14 -16.28 12.50
N ARG A 33 -9.48 -15.62 11.55
CA ARG A 33 -8.93 -16.21 10.35
C ARG A 33 -7.45 -15.92 10.23
N ALA A 34 -6.71 -16.84 9.65
CA ALA A 34 -5.41 -16.52 9.09
C ALA A 34 -5.58 -15.61 7.86
N VAL A 35 -4.55 -14.78 7.58
CA VAL A 35 -4.64 -13.81 6.45
C VAL A 35 -5.06 -14.49 5.14
N HIS A 36 -4.53 -15.68 4.83
CA HIS A 36 -4.81 -16.40 3.60
C HIS A 36 -6.21 -17.03 3.49
N GLU A 37 -7.03 -16.92 4.55
CA GLU A 37 -8.39 -17.48 4.62
C GLU A 37 -9.49 -16.43 4.53
N VAL A 38 -9.11 -15.13 4.44
CA VAL A 38 -10.07 -14.02 4.46
C VAL A 38 -10.78 -13.82 3.12
N GLY A 39 -11.91 -13.13 3.17
CA GLY A 39 -12.64 -12.67 1.98
C GLY A 39 -14.02 -13.31 1.83
N GLN A 40 -14.53 -14.01 2.84
CA GLN A 40 -15.87 -14.61 2.84
C GLN A 40 -16.92 -13.75 3.56
N ALA A 41 -16.47 -12.80 4.42
CA ALA A 41 -17.36 -11.92 5.15
C ALA A 41 -17.58 -10.57 4.45
N ASP A 42 -18.63 -9.85 4.83
CA ASP A 42 -18.90 -8.50 4.36
C ASP A 42 -17.85 -7.50 4.86
N ILE A 43 -17.29 -7.75 6.04
CA ILE A 43 -16.29 -6.89 6.70
C ILE A 43 -15.18 -7.76 7.27
N VAL A 44 -13.93 -7.45 6.86
CA VAL A 44 -12.72 -8.01 7.46
C VAL A 44 -12.16 -6.98 8.44
N VAL A 45 -12.09 -7.34 9.70
CA VAL A 45 -11.47 -6.54 10.76
C VAL A 45 -10.02 -6.95 10.87
N ALA A 46 -9.13 -6.09 10.43
CA ALA A 46 -7.68 -6.31 10.46
C ALA A 46 -7.05 -5.55 11.63
N VAL A 47 -6.50 -6.27 12.59
CA VAL A 47 -5.91 -5.71 13.81
C VAL A 47 -4.39 -5.76 13.73
N GLY A 48 -3.76 -4.60 13.80
CA GLY A 48 -2.30 -4.50 13.73
C GLY A 48 -1.83 -3.18 13.15
N GLY A 49 -0.58 -3.13 12.68
CA GLY A 49 -0.03 -1.99 11.94
C GLY A 49 -0.41 -2.03 10.46
N ASP A 50 -0.05 -0.96 9.73
CA ASP A 50 -0.34 -0.84 8.29
C ASP A 50 0.12 -2.05 7.47
N GLY A 51 1.25 -2.68 7.84
CA GLY A 51 1.75 -3.89 7.18
C GLY A 51 0.82 -5.11 7.30
N THR A 52 0.14 -5.28 8.44
CA THR A 52 -0.87 -6.33 8.62
C THR A 52 -2.10 -6.04 7.75
N ILE A 53 -2.56 -4.80 7.77
CA ILE A 53 -3.74 -4.37 7.02
C ILE A 53 -3.48 -4.47 5.51
N MET A 54 -2.27 -4.13 5.05
CA MET A 54 -1.86 -4.34 3.65
C MET A 54 -1.91 -5.82 3.25
N ARG A 55 -1.45 -6.74 4.11
CA ARG A 55 -1.53 -8.18 3.82
C ARG A 55 -2.97 -8.65 3.68
N VAL A 56 -3.86 -8.17 4.55
CA VAL A 56 -5.30 -8.45 4.46
C VAL A 56 -5.89 -7.86 3.17
N ALA A 57 -5.57 -6.61 2.86
CA ALA A 57 -6.06 -5.95 1.65
C ALA A 57 -5.64 -6.70 0.37
N ARG A 58 -4.39 -7.15 0.30
CA ARG A 58 -3.89 -7.96 -0.81
C ARG A 58 -4.64 -9.29 -0.90
N GLN A 59 -4.84 -9.98 0.23
CA GLN A 59 -5.59 -11.23 0.23
C GLN A 59 -7.05 -11.05 -0.22
N VAL A 60 -7.68 -9.93 0.11
CA VAL A 60 -9.02 -9.58 -0.40
C VAL A 60 -9.02 -9.46 -1.92
N LEU A 61 -7.96 -8.87 -2.51
CA LEU A 61 -7.79 -8.81 -3.98
C LEU A 61 -7.55 -10.20 -4.57
N ASP A 62 -6.61 -10.96 -4.01
CA ASP A 62 -6.23 -12.29 -4.50
C ASP A 62 -7.42 -13.27 -4.46
N ALA A 63 -8.30 -13.14 -3.46
CA ALA A 63 -9.54 -13.91 -3.34
C ALA A 63 -10.67 -13.42 -4.26
N GLY A 64 -10.51 -12.30 -4.97
CA GLY A 64 -11.58 -11.65 -5.72
C GLY A 64 -12.75 -11.20 -4.84
N ALA A 65 -12.51 -11.01 -3.53
CA ALA A 65 -13.53 -10.72 -2.55
C ALA A 65 -13.93 -9.25 -2.54
N SER A 66 -15.19 -8.97 -2.25
CA SER A 66 -15.71 -7.61 -2.16
C SER A 66 -15.86 -7.10 -0.72
N SER A 67 -15.15 -7.73 0.22
CA SER A 67 -15.17 -7.37 1.64
C SER A 67 -14.71 -5.93 1.87
N ARG A 68 -15.33 -5.26 2.85
CA ARG A 68 -14.85 -3.98 3.36
C ARG A 68 -13.80 -4.24 4.42
N ILE A 69 -12.78 -3.41 4.49
CA ILE A 69 -11.67 -3.56 5.44
C ILE A 69 -11.83 -2.53 6.55
N LEU A 70 -11.87 -2.99 7.78
CA LEU A 70 -11.81 -2.19 9.00
C LEU A 70 -10.42 -2.33 9.61
N GLY A 71 -9.57 -1.32 9.46
CA GLY A 71 -8.24 -1.31 10.04
C GLY A 71 -8.26 -0.83 11.49
N VAL A 72 -7.88 -1.69 12.41
CA VAL A 72 -7.77 -1.39 13.86
C VAL A 72 -6.30 -1.39 14.27
N SER A 73 -5.87 -0.31 14.93
CA SER A 73 -4.49 -0.18 15.40
C SER A 73 -4.17 -1.21 16.48
N GLY A 74 -3.03 -1.89 16.31
CA GLY A 74 -2.44 -2.76 17.33
C GLY A 74 -1.51 -2.02 18.32
N GLY A 75 -1.58 -0.67 18.37
CA GLY A 75 -0.77 0.13 19.28
C GLY A 75 -0.50 1.55 18.76
N ARG A 76 -0.04 1.72 17.52
CA ARG A 76 0.17 3.04 16.92
C ARG A 76 -0.74 3.21 15.70
N LEU A 77 -1.53 4.25 15.72
CA LEU A 77 -2.38 4.64 14.60
C LEU A 77 -1.57 4.74 13.30
N GLY A 78 -2.11 4.20 12.21
CA GLY A 78 -1.49 4.17 10.89
C GLY A 78 -2.26 4.97 9.84
N PHE A 79 -1.82 4.88 8.60
CA PHE A 79 -2.57 5.38 7.45
C PHE A 79 -3.71 4.43 7.04
N LEU A 80 -3.57 3.14 7.37
CA LEU A 80 -4.57 2.10 7.11
C LEU A 80 -5.29 1.68 8.39
N ALA A 81 -4.58 1.70 9.55
CA ALA A 81 -5.14 1.45 10.88
C ALA A 81 -5.85 2.71 11.38
N ALA A 82 -7.09 2.93 10.95
CA ALA A 82 -7.81 4.18 11.20
C ALA A 82 -8.55 4.21 12.55
N PHE A 83 -8.81 3.06 13.17
CA PHE A 83 -9.53 2.93 14.44
C PHE A 83 -8.61 2.45 15.55
N GLU A 84 -8.87 2.90 16.77
CA GLU A 84 -8.32 2.32 18.01
C GLU A 84 -9.32 1.33 18.61
N VAL A 85 -8.84 0.37 19.39
CA VAL A 85 -9.72 -0.68 19.95
C VAL A 85 -10.79 -0.10 20.86
N GLU A 86 -10.44 0.93 21.63
CA GLU A 86 -11.32 1.62 22.58
C GLU A 86 -12.50 2.33 21.90
N GLU A 87 -12.34 2.66 20.62
CA GLU A 87 -13.36 3.36 19.83
C GLU A 87 -14.38 2.41 19.20
N LEU A 88 -14.03 1.14 19.03
CA LEU A 88 -14.89 0.17 18.35
C LEU A 88 -16.31 0.12 18.93
N PRO A 89 -16.53 0.12 20.27
CA PRO A 89 -17.88 0.14 20.82
C PRO A 89 -18.71 1.34 20.40
N LEU A 90 -18.08 2.51 20.20
CA LEU A 90 -18.75 3.75 19.78
C LEU A 90 -19.24 3.67 18.33
N TYR A 91 -18.44 3.06 17.46
CA TYR A 91 -18.73 3.03 16.01
C TYR A 91 -19.37 1.72 15.53
N LEU A 92 -19.43 0.69 16.36
CA LEU A 92 -19.92 -0.63 15.96
C LEU A 92 -21.37 -0.62 15.45
N GLY A 93 -22.21 0.23 16.04
CA GLY A 93 -23.59 0.47 15.55
C GLY A 93 -23.61 1.01 14.13
N ALA A 94 -22.77 2.02 13.84
CA ALA A 94 -22.65 2.61 12.49
C ALA A 94 -22.00 1.64 11.50
N ILE A 95 -21.01 0.84 11.93
CA ILE A 95 -20.38 -0.20 11.12
C ILE A 95 -21.40 -1.24 10.70
N ARG A 96 -22.22 -1.74 11.64
CA ARG A 96 -23.28 -2.74 11.38
C ARG A 96 -24.41 -2.18 10.52
N ALA A 97 -24.76 -0.92 10.72
CA ALA A 97 -25.76 -0.24 9.90
C ALA A 97 -25.25 0.13 8.50
N GLY A 98 -23.95 0.03 8.24
CA GLY A 98 -23.34 0.41 6.97
C GLY A 98 -23.36 1.93 6.71
N THR A 99 -23.42 2.74 7.77
CA THR A 99 -23.50 4.22 7.68
C THR A 99 -22.14 4.91 7.71
N LEU A 100 -21.05 4.20 8.02
CA LEU A 100 -19.72 4.75 7.87
C LEU A 100 -19.38 4.95 6.40
N SER A 101 -18.69 6.05 6.12
CA SER A 101 -18.17 6.31 4.78
C SER A 101 -17.13 5.27 4.38
N ILE A 102 -17.14 4.91 3.10
CA ILE A 102 -16.17 4.01 2.49
C ILE A 102 -15.18 4.85 1.72
N GLU A 103 -13.89 4.59 1.94
CA GLU A 103 -12.82 5.11 1.12
C GLU A 103 -12.39 4.02 0.13
N ASN A 104 -12.59 4.30 -1.14
CA ASN A 104 -12.15 3.43 -2.21
C ASN A 104 -10.65 3.71 -2.47
N ARG A 105 -9.86 2.65 -2.57
CA ARG A 105 -8.44 2.71 -2.92
C ARG A 105 -8.18 1.77 -4.06
N HIS A 106 -7.61 2.27 -5.16
CA HIS A 106 -7.15 1.42 -6.23
C HIS A 106 -5.90 0.65 -5.79
N ALA A 107 -5.66 -0.47 -6.41
CA ALA A 107 -4.46 -1.28 -6.27
C ALA A 107 -3.79 -1.42 -7.63
N LEU A 108 -2.55 -1.86 -7.66
CA LEU A 108 -1.83 -2.18 -8.88
C LEU A 108 -1.89 -3.67 -9.14
N HIS A 109 -2.04 -4.03 -10.40
CA HIS A 109 -1.78 -5.36 -10.92
C HIS A 109 -0.50 -5.31 -11.75
N TRP A 110 0.41 -6.26 -11.53
CA TRP A 110 1.64 -6.34 -12.31
C TRP A 110 1.82 -7.72 -12.93
N ARG A 111 2.50 -7.75 -14.07
CA ARG A 111 2.90 -8.96 -14.77
C ARG A 111 4.37 -8.86 -15.14
N LEU A 112 5.11 -9.92 -14.92
CA LEU A 112 6.47 -10.09 -15.42
C LEU A 112 6.45 -11.01 -16.63
N LEU A 113 6.89 -10.49 -17.76
CA LEU A 113 7.06 -11.24 -18.99
C LEU A 113 8.55 -11.55 -19.18
N ARG A 114 8.85 -12.82 -19.43
CA ARG A 114 10.20 -13.33 -19.72
C ARG A 114 10.12 -14.17 -20.98
N ASP A 115 10.99 -13.86 -21.94
CA ASP A 115 10.94 -14.50 -23.27
C ASP A 115 9.56 -14.44 -23.93
N GLY A 116 8.83 -13.35 -23.69
CA GLY A 116 7.49 -13.11 -24.22
C GLY A 116 6.37 -13.89 -23.55
N GLN A 117 6.67 -14.66 -22.48
CA GLN A 117 5.69 -15.43 -21.72
C GLN A 117 5.54 -14.85 -20.31
N GLU A 118 4.34 -14.95 -19.74
CA GLU A 118 4.10 -14.53 -18.36
C GLU A 118 4.83 -15.49 -17.40
N ALA A 119 5.85 -14.96 -16.73
CA ALA A 119 6.65 -15.69 -15.75
C ALA A 119 6.07 -15.56 -14.33
N ALA A 120 5.50 -14.41 -14.01
CA ALA A 120 4.86 -14.14 -12.72
C ALA A 120 3.87 -12.99 -12.82
N THR A 121 2.95 -12.94 -11.88
CA THR A 121 1.94 -11.87 -11.75
C THR A 121 1.59 -11.66 -10.29
N GLY A 122 1.03 -10.50 -9.96
CA GLY A 122 0.59 -10.20 -8.59
C GLY A 122 -0.09 -8.84 -8.46
N CYS A 123 -0.46 -8.52 -7.21
CA CYS A 123 -1.17 -7.28 -6.88
C CYS A 123 -0.42 -6.52 -5.78
N ALA A 124 -0.32 -5.20 -5.89
CA ALA A 124 0.25 -4.33 -4.87
C ALA A 124 -0.78 -3.31 -4.37
N VAL A 125 -0.78 -3.09 -3.08
CA VAL A 125 -1.62 -2.07 -2.42
C VAL A 125 -0.92 -0.71 -2.43
N ASN A 126 0.38 -0.69 -2.14
CA ASN A 126 1.18 0.53 -2.13
C ASN A 126 2.00 0.70 -3.41
N ASP A 127 2.89 -0.23 -3.71
CA ASP A 127 3.87 -0.03 -4.77
C ASP A 127 4.44 -1.32 -5.37
N VAL A 128 4.90 -1.18 -6.61
CA VAL A 128 5.74 -2.12 -7.34
C VAL A 128 7.05 -1.41 -7.65
N VAL A 129 8.16 -1.99 -7.26
CA VAL A 129 9.50 -1.39 -7.44
C VAL A 129 10.38 -2.31 -8.26
N LEU A 130 10.96 -1.77 -9.33
CA LEU A 130 12.07 -2.40 -10.02
C LEU A 130 13.35 -1.79 -9.46
N ALA A 131 14.14 -2.58 -8.76
CA ALA A 131 15.32 -2.11 -8.05
C ALA A 131 16.58 -2.87 -8.43
N ALA A 132 17.68 -2.16 -8.55
CA ALA A 132 19.00 -2.74 -8.55
C ALA A 132 19.31 -3.38 -7.19
N GLY A 133 20.15 -4.41 -7.18
CA GLY A 133 20.59 -5.05 -5.95
C GLY A 133 22.11 -5.28 -5.94
N GLN A 134 22.58 -6.16 -5.07
CA GLN A 134 24.02 -6.50 -5.04
C GLN A 134 24.43 -7.30 -6.29
N PRO A 135 25.67 -7.11 -6.79
CA PRO A 135 26.58 -6.01 -6.49
C PRO A 135 25.99 -4.69 -6.99
N PHE A 136 25.95 -3.68 -6.13
CA PHE A 136 25.25 -2.40 -6.35
C PHE A 136 25.71 -1.70 -7.64
N ARG A 137 25.00 -1.99 -8.71
CA ARG A 137 25.13 -1.36 -10.03
C ARG A 137 23.75 -0.86 -10.42
N ALA A 138 23.70 0.22 -11.18
CA ALA A 138 22.45 0.77 -11.65
C ALA A 138 21.65 -0.25 -12.50
N ILE A 139 20.33 -0.20 -12.40
CA ILE A 139 19.42 -0.87 -13.33
C ILE A 139 19.13 0.08 -14.50
N GLU A 140 19.05 -0.47 -15.70
CA GLU A 140 18.70 0.30 -16.91
C GLU A 140 17.33 -0.18 -17.42
N LEU A 141 16.40 0.77 -17.49
CA LEU A 141 15.01 0.53 -17.88
C LEU A 141 14.64 1.40 -19.09
N GLU A 142 13.88 0.82 -20.00
CA GLU A 142 13.17 1.58 -21.06
C GLU A 142 11.69 1.47 -20.79
N GLY A 143 11.00 2.61 -20.75
CA GLY A 143 9.62 2.65 -20.29
C GLY A 143 8.64 3.11 -21.37
N GLU A 144 7.39 2.74 -21.14
CA GLU A 144 6.24 3.23 -21.86
C GLU A 144 5.14 3.59 -20.85
N VAL A 145 4.44 4.69 -21.13
CA VAL A 145 3.20 5.05 -20.42
C VAL A 145 2.10 5.17 -21.48
N ASP A 146 1.03 4.38 -21.33
CA ASP A 146 -0.08 4.30 -22.30
C ASP A 146 0.39 4.08 -23.75
N GLY A 147 1.44 3.26 -23.92
CA GLY A 147 2.07 2.98 -25.22
C GLY A 147 2.97 4.10 -25.73
N GLY A 148 3.06 5.24 -25.06
CA GLY A 148 3.99 6.31 -25.36
C GLY A 148 5.34 6.08 -24.68
N ALA A 149 6.44 6.08 -25.45
CA ALA A 149 7.78 5.90 -24.91
C ALA A 149 8.17 7.02 -23.94
N ILE A 150 8.75 6.66 -22.80
CA ILE A 150 9.39 7.60 -21.86
C ILE A 150 10.91 7.49 -21.97
N PRO A 151 11.67 8.53 -21.59
CA PRO A 151 13.13 8.51 -21.65
C PRO A 151 13.70 7.30 -20.89
N ARG A 152 14.79 6.74 -21.42
CA ARG A 152 15.52 5.65 -20.78
C ARG A 152 15.96 6.06 -19.38
N PHE A 153 15.73 5.19 -18.42
CA PHE A 153 16.08 5.36 -17.02
C PHE A 153 17.37 4.59 -16.70
N LEU A 154 18.27 5.23 -15.98
CA LEU A 154 19.44 4.62 -15.37
C LEU A 154 19.52 5.11 -13.92
N GLY A 155 19.55 4.22 -12.94
CA GLY A 155 19.57 4.56 -11.52
C GLY A 155 19.42 3.33 -10.62
N ASP A 156 19.09 3.55 -9.35
CA ASP A 156 18.95 2.46 -8.38
C ASP A 156 17.60 1.72 -8.52
N GLY A 157 16.61 2.35 -9.16
CA GLY A 157 15.31 1.73 -9.40
C GLY A 157 14.22 2.71 -9.78
N LEU A 158 13.04 2.17 -10.05
CA LEU A 158 11.84 2.92 -10.38
C LEU A 158 10.67 2.37 -9.60
N ILE A 159 9.93 3.25 -8.93
CA ILE A 159 8.73 2.91 -8.15
C ILE A 159 7.51 3.24 -9.00
N VAL A 160 6.56 2.32 -9.08
CA VAL A 160 5.19 2.57 -9.53
C VAL A 160 4.30 2.41 -8.30
N ALA A 161 3.70 3.50 -7.83
CA ALA A 161 2.93 3.53 -6.59
C ALA A 161 1.48 3.96 -6.82
N THR A 162 0.60 3.50 -5.93
CA THR A 162 -0.77 3.99 -5.79
C THR A 162 -0.80 5.31 -5.02
N SER A 163 -1.95 5.98 -4.98
CA SER A 163 -2.17 7.11 -4.07
C SER A 163 -1.93 6.73 -2.60
N ALA A 164 -2.33 5.51 -2.18
CA ALA A 164 -2.05 5.00 -0.84
C ALA A 164 -0.54 4.84 -0.59
N GLY A 165 0.19 4.31 -1.57
CA GLY A 165 1.64 4.13 -1.54
C GLY A 165 2.43 5.43 -1.55
N SER A 166 1.78 6.58 -1.88
CA SER A 166 2.42 7.90 -1.87
C SER A 166 2.98 8.29 -0.50
N THR A 167 2.47 7.73 0.58
CA THR A 167 2.94 7.95 1.96
C THR A 167 3.89 6.85 2.46
N ALA A 168 4.23 5.88 1.60
CA ALA A 168 5.13 4.76 1.88
C ALA A 168 6.51 4.97 1.25
N HIS A 169 7.02 3.99 0.49
CA HIS A 169 8.35 4.06 -0.14
C HIS A 169 8.48 5.26 -1.09
N ALA A 170 7.42 5.59 -1.84
CA ALA A 170 7.42 6.73 -2.75
C ALA A 170 7.72 8.06 -2.03
N ALA A 171 7.20 8.29 -0.80
CA ALA A 171 7.50 9.48 -0.01
C ALA A 171 8.99 9.59 0.33
N SER A 172 9.61 8.48 0.75
CA SER A 172 11.04 8.44 1.10
C SER A 172 11.94 8.68 -0.12
N ALA A 173 11.44 8.40 -1.32
CA ALA A 173 12.11 8.65 -2.59
C ALA A 173 11.84 10.06 -3.16
N GLY A 174 11.18 10.94 -2.40
CA GLY A 174 10.88 12.31 -2.84
C GLY A 174 9.66 12.41 -3.76
N GLY A 175 8.82 11.39 -3.79
CA GLY A 175 7.53 11.42 -4.48
C GLY A 175 6.52 12.36 -3.81
N PRO A 176 5.51 12.84 -4.53
CA PRO A 176 4.46 13.68 -3.98
C PRO A 176 3.55 12.86 -3.04
N ILE A 177 3.04 13.51 -2.00
CA ILE A 177 1.97 12.96 -1.20
C ILE A 177 0.65 13.19 -1.94
N VAL A 178 -0.07 12.11 -2.20
CA VAL A 178 -1.37 12.12 -2.87
C VAL A 178 -2.45 11.67 -1.89
N ALA A 179 -3.56 12.41 -1.83
CA ALA A 179 -4.67 12.03 -0.97
C ALA A 179 -5.24 10.66 -1.41
N PRO A 180 -5.53 9.74 -0.49
CA PRO A 180 -5.95 8.37 -0.83
C PRO A 180 -7.21 8.28 -1.70
N GLY A 181 -8.09 9.29 -1.62
CA GLY A 181 -9.30 9.38 -2.46
C GLY A 181 -9.05 9.90 -3.89
N LEU A 182 -7.81 10.27 -4.24
CA LEU A 182 -7.44 10.59 -5.62
C LEU A 182 -6.98 9.32 -6.32
N GLU A 183 -7.63 8.99 -7.40
CA GLU A 183 -7.25 7.84 -8.24
C GLU A 183 -6.05 8.23 -9.12
N ALA A 184 -4.84 7.92 -8.64
CA ALA A 184 -3.59 8.27 -9.32
C ALA A 184 -2.53 7.17 -9.17
N THR A 185 -1.79 6.95 -10.23
CA THR A 185 -0.56 6.16 -10.25
C THR A 185 0.64 7.11 -10.23
N ILE A 186 1.64 6.82 -9.43
CA ILE A 186 2.80 7.68 -9.22
C ILE A 186 4.05 6.92 -9.68
N LEU A 187 4.81 7.52 -10.58
CA LEU A 187 6.10 7.00 -11.01
C LEU A 187 7.21 7.79 -10.32
N VAL A 188 8.04 7.12 -9.51
CA VAL A 188 9.08 7.80 -8.72
C VAL A 188 10.44 7.16 -8.99
N PRO A 189 11.42 7.94 -9.53
CA PRO A 189 12.77 7.45 -9.77
C PRO A 189 13.57 7.32 -8.46
N LEU A 190 14.37 6.28 -8.34
CA LEU A 190 15.32 6.07 -7.27
C LEU A 190 16.73 6.39 -7.77
N ALA A 191 17.37 7.41 -7.20
CA ALA A 191 18.74 7.83 -7.51
C ALA A 191 19.03 7.87 -9.01
N ALA A 192 18.15 8.47 -9.80
CA ALA A 192 18.33 8.59 -11.25
C ALA A 192 19.62 9.33 -11.60
N HIS A 193 20.41 8.80 -12.51
CA HIS A 193 21.64 9.44 -12.99
C HIS A 193 21.38 10.72 -13.78
N SER A 194 20.20 10.85 -14.36
CA SER A 194 19.77 12.07 -15.05
C SER A 194 18.98 12.98 -14.13
N LEU A 195 19.43 14.23 -14.00
CA LEU A 195 18.73 15.26 -13.22
C LEU A 195 17.38 15.67 -13.83
N ALA A 196 17.08 15.25 -15.06
CA ALA A 196 15.80 15.51 -15.72
C ALA A 196 14.66 14.61 -15.21
N TRP A 197 14.96 13.45 -14.64
CA TRP A 197 13.97 12.57 -14.05
C TRP A 197 13.33 13.22 -12.81
N ARG A 198 12.01 13.24 -12.79
CA ARG A 198 11.21 13.75 -11.67
C ARG A 198 10.06 12.78 -11.40
N PRO A 199 9.54 12.74 -10.17
CA PRO A 199 8.30 12.04 -9.91
C PRO A 199 7.19 12.54 -10.84
N LEU A 200 6.41 11.60 -11.39
CA LEU A 200 5.31 11.86 -12.30
C LEU A 200 4.02 11.29 -11.71
N VAL A 201 2.96 12.10 -11.73
CA VAL A 201 1.62 11.65 -11.33
C VAL A 201 0.81 11.43 -12.60
N LEU A 202 0.22 10.24 -12.69
CA LEU A 202 -0.57 9.75 -13.80
C LEU A 202 -1.99 9.45 -13.32
N PRO A 203 -2.99 9.42 -14.21
CA PRO A 203 -4.28 8.82 -13.90
C PRO A 203 -4.11 7.38 -13.42
N ALA A 204 -5.02 6.89 -12.55
CA ALA A 204 -4.93 5.51 -12.04
C ALA A 204 -5.00 4.48 -13.17
N GLU A 205 -5.75 4.79 -14.23
CA GLU A 205 -5.94 3.90 -15.39
C GLU A 205 -4.70 3.81 -16.30
N ALA A 206 -3.70 4.67 -16.07
CA ALA A 206 -2.49 4.65 -16.89
C ALA A 206 -1.77 3.31 -16.76
N SER A 207 -1.36 2.77 -17.90
CA SER A 207 -0.52 1.58 -17.97
C SER A 207 0.95 1.97 -18.06
N VAL A 208 1.78 1.31 -17.25
CA VAL A 208 3.23 1.49 -17.26
C VAL A 208 3.87 0.17 -17.67
N ALA A 209 4.72 0.20 -18.68
CA ALA A 209 5.50 -0.95 -19.09
C ALA A 209 6.99 -0.61 -19.06
N LEU A 210 7.79 -1.49 -18.44
CA LEU A 210 9.21 -1.29 -18.20
C LEU A 210 10.00 -2.48 -18.73
N ASN A 211 10.80 -2.26 -19.76
CA ASN A 211 11.73 -3.26 -20.30
C ASN A 211 13.07 -3.14 -19.57
N VAL A 212 13.59 -4.24 -19.07
CA VAL A 212 14.87 -4.31 -18.36
C VAL A 212 15.99 -4.50 -19.38
N HIS A 213 16.76 -3.46 -19.65
CA HIS A 213 17.91 -3.55 -20.56
C HIS A 213 19.15 -4.05 -19.86
N HIS A 214 19.39 -3.60 -18.62
CA HIS A 214 20.49 -4.06 -17.81
C HIS A 214 20.03 -4.31 -16.37
N ALA A 215 20.36 -5.49 -15.87
CA ALA A 215 20.11 -5.92 -14.49
C ALA A 215 21.35 -6.64 -13.96
N ASN A 216 21.63 -6.53 -12.67
CA ASN A 216 22.61 -7.36 -11.97
C ASN A 216 21.92 -8.54 -11.26
N GLU A 217 22.70 -9.46 -10.67
CA GLU A 217 22.15 -10.64 -9.97
C GLU A 217 21.15 -10.30 -8.86
N GLY A 218 21.35 -9.14 -8.20
CA GLY A 218 20.47 -8.67 -7.12
C GLY A 218 19.26 -7.90 -7.59
N SER A 219 19.14 -7.57 -8.89
CA SER A 219 18.01 -6.80 -9.40
C SER A 219 16.70 -7.54 -9.16
N SER A 220 15.69 -6.79 -8.72
CA SER A 220 14.49 -7.38 -8.14
C SER A 220 13.25 -6.58 -8.49
N LEU A 221 12.14 -7.28 -8.66
CA LEU A 221 10.79 -6.76 -8.56
C LEU A 221 10.33 -6.94 -7.11
N VAL A 222 10.02 -5.83 -6.48
CA VAL A 222 9.57 -5.77 -5.08
C VAL A 222 8.13 -5.28 -5.06
N GLN A 223 7.26 -5.97 -4.34
CA GLN A 223 5.85 -5.67 -4.19
C GLN A 223 5.55 -5.37 -2.73
N ASP A 224 5.05 -4.19 -2.41
CA ASP A 224 4.73 -3.78 -1.04
C ASP A 224 5.85 -4.10 -0.04
N GLY A 225 7.11 -3.81 -0.41
CA GLY A 225 8.30 -4.04 0.38
C GLY A 225 8.78 -5.50 0.46
N ARG A 226 8.21 -6.43 -0.33
CA ARG A 226 8.60 -7.85 -0.37
C ARG A 226 9.14 -8.22 -1.73
N LEU A 227 10.21 -9.01 -1.74
CA LEU A 227 10.71 -9.60 -2.98
C LEU A 227 9.60 -10.45 -3.62
N ALA A 228 9.19 -10.06 -4.82
CA ALA A 228 8.29 -10.85 -5.64
C ALA A 228 9.09 -11.73 -6.61
N GLU A 229 9.99 -11.11 -7.39
CA GLU A 229 10.77 -11.83 -8.41
C GLU A 229 12.18 -11.25 -8.57
N ARG A 230 13.10 -12.06 -9.10
CA ARG A 230 14.39 -11.60 -9.58
C ARG A 230 14.28 -11.15 -11.03
N LEU A 231 14.86 -9.99 -11.30
CA LEU A 231 14.89 -9.41 -12.65
C LEU A 231 16.16 -9.76 -13.39
N GLN A 232 16.04 -9.96 -14.69
CA GLN A 232 17.17 -10.15 -15.61
C GLN A 232 16.99 -9.27 -16.86
N ALA A 233 18.08 -9.08 -17.58
CA ALA A 233 18.01 -8.37 -18.87
C ALA A 233 17.07 -9.11 -19.83
N GLY A 234 16.23 -8.36 -20.55
CA GLY A 234 15.20 -8.90 -21.42
C GLY A 234 13.82 -9.07 -20.78
N ASP A 235 13.72 -8.97 -19.45
CA ASP A 235 12.43 -8.99 -18.77
C ASP A 235 11.61 -7.73 -19.13
N ARG A 236 10.27 -7.89 -19.20
CA ARG A 236 9.31 -6.79 -19.30
C ARG A 236 8.34 -6.85 -18.12
N VAL A 237 8.23 -5.76 -17.40
CA VAL A 237 7.27 -5.62 -16.30
C VAL A 237 6.17 -4.68 -16.75
N GLU A 238 4.94 -5.15 -16.72
CA GLU A 238 3.74 -4.36 -16.99
C GLU A 238 3.00 -4.10 -15.69
N VAL A 239 2.64 -2.84 -15.44
CA VAL A 239 1.91 -2.42 -14.24
C VAL A 239 0.71 -1.59 -14.68
N ALA A 240 -0.45 -1.95 -14.20
CA ALA A 240 -1.71 -1.24 -14.46
C ALA A 240 -2.59 -1.23 -13.21
N SER A 241 -3.67 -0.47 -13.23
CA SER A 241 -4.67 -0.52 -12.17
C SER A 241 -5.29 -1.92 -12.09
N HIS A 242 -5.45 -2.41 -10.87
CA HIS A 242 -6.20 -3.64 -10.63
C HIS A 242 -7.69 -3.41 -10.93
N PHE A 243 -8.37 -4.39 -11.50
CA PHE A 243 -9.80 -4.29 -11.87
C PHE A 243 -10.72 -4.13 -10.67
N GLN A 244 -10.28 -4.55 -9.49
CA GLN A 244 -11.02 -4.47 -8.23
C GLN A 244 -10.46 -3.35 -7.36
N THR A 245 -11.35 -2.55 -6.78
CA THR A 245 -11.02 -1.49 -5.83
C THR A 245 -11.16 -2.00 -4.40
N LEU A 246 -10.18 -1.70 -3.55
CA LEU A 246 -10.22 -1.96 -2.12
C LEU A 246 -11.16 -0.96 -1.43
N ARG A 247 -11.94 -1.43 -0.48
CA ARG A 247 -12.94 -0.63 0.24
C ARG A 247 -12.61 -0.57 1.73
N PHE A 248 -12.09 0.57 2.17
CA PHE A 248 -11.76 0.79 3.58
C PHE A 248 -12.90 1.54 4.29
N LEU A 249 -13.24 1.11 5.50
CA LEU A 249 -14.12 1.87 6.37
C LEU A 249 -13.34 3.06 6.94
N ARG A 250 -13.85 4.27 6.72
CA ARG A 250 -13.19 5.50 7.12
C ARG A 250 -13.63 5.92 8.53
N HIS A 251 -12.65 6.32 9.34
CA HIS A 251 -12.94 6.95 10.62
C HIS A 251 -13.52 8.35 10.39
N PRO A 252 -14.70 8.68 10.99
CA PRO A 252 -15.38 9.94 10.69
C PRO A 252 -14.62 11.18 11.20
N GLU A 253 -13.86 11.06 12.29
CA GLU A 253 -13.20 12.17 12.97
C GLU A 253 -11.68 12.25 12.69
N ARG A 254 -11.16 11.42 11.77
CA ARG A 254 -9.71 11.39 11.42
C ARG A 254 -9.51 11.76 9.95
N PRO A 255 -9.45 13.06 9.62
CA PRO A 255 -9.15 13.49 8.27
C PRO A 255 -7.68 13.17 7.92
N PHE A 256 -7.43 12.90 6.64
CA PHE A 256 -6.10 12.54 6.11
C PHE A 256 -4.99 13.52 6.51
N GLY A 257 -5.27 14.85 6.49
CA GLY A 257 -4.29 15.86 6.89
C GLY A 257 -3.85 15.76 8.35
N ALA A 258 -4.75 15.36 9.27
CA ALA A 258 -4.39 15.11 10.67
C ALA A 258 -3.47 13.89 10.80
N THR A 259 -3.75 12.82 10.04
CA THR A 259 -2.89 11.64 9.99
C THR A 259 -1.50 11.97 9.43
N LEU A 260 -1.41 12.79 8.37
CA LEU A 260 -0.13 13.27 7.82
C LEU A 260 0.68 14.04 8.87
N ALA A 261 0.06 14.98 9.56
CA ALA A 261 0.72 15.76 10.61
C ALA A 261 1.26 14.86 11.72
N ALA A 262 0.45 13.91 12.19
CA ALA A 262 0.81 13.00 13.28
C ALA A 262 1.92 12.00 12.88
N LYS A 263 1.91 11.52 11.63
CA LYS A 263 2.82 10.45 11.17
C LYS A 263 4.10 10.94 10.55
N LEU A 264 4.04 12.00 9.77
CA LEU A 264 5.17 12.51 9.00
C LEU A 264 5.67 13.86 9.52
N GLY A 265 5.06 14.44 10.59
CA GLY A 265 5.35 15.80 11.00
C GLY A 265 5.01 16.84 9.92
N TRP A 266 4.07 16.51 9.01
CA TRP A 266 3.73 17.38 7.90
C TRP A 266 3.23 18.74 8.39
N ALA A 267 3.79 19.81 7.83
CA ALA A 267 3.56 21.19 8.25
C ALA A 267 3.94 21.51 9.71
N ALA A 268 4.71 20.64 10.38
CA ALA A 268 5.26 20.99 11.68
C ALA A 268 6.24 22.16 11.55
N PRO A 269 6.21 23.14 12.49
CA PRO A 269 7.19 24.20 12.50
C PRO A 269 8.61 23.62 12.68
N PRO A 270 9.66 24.23 12.10
CA PRO A 270 11.03 23.78 12.30
C PRO A 270 11.38 23.76 13.80
N SER A 271 11.73 22.59 14.33
CA SER A 271 12.22 22.46 15.71
C SER A 271 13.70 22.80 15.74
N TRP A 272 14.06 24.09 15.76
CA TRP A 272 15.39 24.52 16.04
C TRP A 272 15.60 24.48 17.57
N ARG A 273 16.23 23.42 18.07
CA ARG A 273 16.82 23.47 19.41
C ARG A 273 18.09 24.33 19.35
N ARG A 274 18.10 25.44 20.04
CA ARG A 274 19.35 26.18 20.24
C ARG A 274 20.26 25.36 21.16
N PRO A 275 21.58 25.28 20.92
CA PRO A 275 22.50 24.74 21.90
C PRO A 275 22.34 25.54 23.20
N GLY A 276 21.80 24.90 24.29
CA GLY A 276 21.59 25.55 25.58
C GLY A 276 20.14 25.61 26.08
N ASP A 277 19.16 25.11 25.35
CA ASP A 277 17.74 25.06 25.79
C ASP A 277 17.45 23.89 26.77
N ASP A 278 18.48 23.16 27.24
CA ASP A 278 18.38 22.07 28.21
C ASP A 278 18.96 22.50 29.61
N ALA A 279 18.71 23.72 30.07
CA ALA A 279 19.10 24.17 31.40
C ALA A 279 17.88 24.45 32.28
#